data_356a968912b0aa74a5a2572fa714bf8c
#
_entry.id   356a968912b0aa74a5a2572fa714bf8c
#
_cell.length_a   1.000
_cell.length_b   1.000
_cell.length_c   1.000
_cell.angle_alpha   90.00
_cell.angle_beta   90.00
_cell.angle_gamma   90.00
#
_symmetry.space_group_name_H-M   'P 1'
#
loop_
_entity.id
_entity.type
_entity.pdbx_description
1 polymer ?
#
loop_
_entity_poly.entity_id
_entity_poly.type
_entity_poly.pdbx_seq_one_letter_code
_entity_poly.pdbx_strand_id
1 'polypeptide(L)'
;MTPSGVVGLVGAGNLGRRHLAGLLDSELVEVVHICDISRDSLTACEEVVHLASRGVPTRADTEVHLHSAISAFPERLELVVVATSADVRPGVVEEISAHTDVRNYVLEKVLTQHQSGFGRLVVATMGSNAWVNIPRRMMRWHRRLRSRIHGNGQIAMEVVGGDWGMACNGVHFIDLLEWWSGEAPETIDTSELEPEWRAAKRDGFMEVYGSVVVSFSGGSRLLLSSSPGPETITIDLD
;
A
#
# COMPACT_ATOMS: atom_id res chain seq x y z
N MET A 1 23.22 -17.40 -5.91
CA MET A 1 23.60 -16.08 -5.37
C MET A 1 22.72 -15.84 -4.17
N THR A 2 23.27 -15.66 -3.00
CA THR A 2 22.54 -15.20 -1.82
C THR A 2 21.99 -13.80 -2.16
N PRO A 3 20.71 -13.49 -1.89
CA PRO A 3 20.20 -12.13 -2.10
C PRO A 3 21.08 -11.14 -1.30
N SER A 4 21.51 -10.06 -1.91
CA SER A 4 22.15 -8.99 -1.15
C SER A 4 21.05 -8.36 -0.32
N GLY A 5 21.14 -8.35 0.98
CA GLY A 5 20.14 -7.74 1.89
C GLY A 5 20.06 -6.21 1.80
N VAL A 6 20.36 -5.62 0.63
CA VAL A 6 20.37 -4.17 0.39
C VAL A 6 19.02 -3.73 -0.17
N VAL A 7 18.30 -2.90 0.56
CA VAL A 7 16.94 -2.47 0.23
C VAL A 7 16.80 -0.96 0.22
N GLY A 8 15.84 -0.46 -0.58
CA GLY A 8 15.46 0.95 -0.65
C GLY A 8 14.08 1.19 -0.04
N LEU A 9 13.91 2.34 0.58
CA LEU A 9 12.62 2.86 1.03
C LEU A 9 12.47 4.31 0.52
N VAL A 10 11.49 4.57 -0.31
CA VAL A 10 11.20 5.92 -0.81
C VAL A 10 9.87 6.42 -0.26
N GLY A 11 9.94 7.56 0.43
CA GLY A 11 8.83 8.11 1.20
C GLY A 11 8.92 7.72 2.68
N ALA A 12 9.43 8.63 3.51
CA ALA A 12 9.68 8.45 4.94
C ALA A 12 8.56 9.01 5.85
N GLY A 13 7.37 9.20 5.30
CA GLY A 13 6.17 9.61 6.04
C GLY A 13 5.69 8.54 7.04
N ASN A 14 4.51 8.73 7.64
CA ASN A 14 3.97 7.80 8.65
C ASN A 14 3.95 6.34 8.20
N LEU A 15 3.59 6.08 6.94
CA LEU A 15 3.54 4.73 6.40
C LEU A 15 4.94 4.20 6.09
N GLY A 16 5.81 5.04 5.52
CA GLY A 16 7.22 4.67 5.28
C GLY A 16 7.94 4.25 6.54
N ARG A 17 7.73 4.95 7.65
CA ARG A 17 8.31 4.57 8.96
C ARG A 17 7.81 3.22 9.48
N ARG A 18 6.56 2.83 9.17
CA ARG A 18 6.06 1.48 9.49
C ARG A 18 6.75 0.41 8.65
N HIS A 19 6.99 0.69 7.35
CA HIS A 19 7.80 -0.19 6.52
C HIS A 19 9.23 -0.29 7.04
N LEU A 20 9.85 0.83 7.42
CA LEU A 20 11.18 0.85 8.02
C LEU A 20 11.26 -0.06 9.25
N ALA A 21 10.31 0.06 10.17
CA ALA A 21 10.27 -0.81 11.35
C ALA A 21 10.22 -2.31 10.97
N GLY A 22 9.42 -2.68 9.96
CA GLY A 22 9.37 -4.05 9.47
C GLY A 22 10.64 -4.51 8.74
N LEU A 23 11.33 -3.61 8.03
CA LEU A 23 12.62 -3.91 7.40
C LEU A 23 13.72 -4.13 8.44
N LEU A 24 13.76 -3.32 9.48
CA LEU A 24 14.71 -3.45 10.60
C LEU A 24 14.48 -4.72 11.43
N ASP A 25 13.25 -5.24 11.46
CA ASP A 25 12.90 -6.51 12.14
C ASP A 25 13.19 -7.75 11.29
N SER A 26 13.58 -7.57 10.03
CA SER A 26 13.82 -8.67 9.09
C SER A 26 15.25 -9.16 9.14
N GLU A 27 15.43 -10.46 9.33
CA GLU A 27 16.75 -11.12 9.25
C GLU A 27 17.37 -11.12 7.84
N LEU A 28 16.60 -10.76 6.83
CA LEU A 28 17.04 -10.74 5.43
C LEU A 28 17.59 -9.39 4.99
N VAL A 29 17.46 -8.34 5.82
CA VAL A 29 17.87 -6.98 5.49
C VAL A 29 19.17 -6.64 6.19
N GLU A 30 20.19 -6.29 5.41
CA GLU A 30 21.54 -5.93 5.89
C GLU A 30 21.73 -4.41 5.82
N VAL A 31 21.24 -3.77 4.76
CA VAL A 31 21.38 -2.34 4.52
C VAL A 31 20.05 -1.74 4.05
N VAL A 32 19.66 -0.60 4.62
CA VAL A 32 18.48 0.16 4.19
C VAL A 32 18.89 1.54 3.72
N HIS A 33 18.62 1.86 2.45
CA HIS A 33 18.71 3.21 1.89
C HIS A 33 17.34 3.88 1.93
N ILE A 34 17.21 4.98 2.69
CA ILE A 34 15.94 5.71 2.84
C ILE A 34 16.03 7.03 2.08
N CYS A 35 15.06 7.32 1.23
CA CYS A 35 14.99 8.58 0.49
C CYS A 35 13.67 9.30 0.76
N ASP A 36 13.77 10.58 1.13
CA ASP A 36 12.63 11.51 1.21
C ASP A 36 13.12 12.94 0.95
N ILE A 37 12.29 13.76 0.30
CA ILE A 37 12.56 15.17 0.07
C ILE A 37 12.44 16.01 1.36
N SER A 38 11.71 15.51 2.36
CA SER A 38 11.51 16.16 3.66
C SER A 38 12.59 15.74 4.64
N ARG A 39 13.39 16.71 5.08
CA ARG A 39 14.40 16.50 6.12
C ARG A 39 13.78 16.05 7.44
N ASP A 40 12.62 16.62 7.80
CA ASP A 40 11.91 16.24 9.03
C ASP A 40 11.46 14.78 9.00
N SER A 41 11.00 14.29 7.83
CA SER A 41 10.65 12.88 7.64
C SER A 41 11.87 11.96 7.80
N LEU A 42 13.03 12.37 7.27
CA LEU A 42 14.29 11.62 7.44
C LEU A 42 14.74 11.61 8.90
N THR A 43 14.70 12.74 9.58
CA THR A 43 15.02 12.82 11.03
C THR A 43 14.08 11.92 11.85
N ALA A 44 12.79 11.88 11.53
CA ALA A 44 11.86 10.97 12.21
C ALA A 44 12.16 9.47 11.95
N CYS A 45 12.85 9.12 10.86
CA CYS A 45 13.37 7.76 10.66
C CYS A 45 14.52 7.42 11.59
N GLU A 46 15.39 8.38 11.93
CA GLU A 46 16.46 8.17 12.92
C GLU A 46 15.90 7.75 14.28
N GLU A 47 14.76 8.31 14.68
CA GLU A 47 14.06 7.90 15.91
C GLU A 47 13.59 6.44 15.83
N VAL A 48 13.05 6.00 14.68
CA VAL A 48 12.64 4.60 14.49
C VAL A 48 13.83 3.65 14.60
N VAL A 49 14.96 3.99 13.96
CA VAL A 49 16.21 3.21 14.04
C VAL A 49 16.71 3.13 15.48
N HIS A 50 16.70 4.27 16.19
CA HIS A 50 17.13 4.32 17.59
C HIS A 50 16.23 3.50 18.53
N LEU A 51 14.91 3.50 18.31
CA LEU A 51 13.98 2.69 19.09
C LEU A 51 14.15 1.19 18.80
N ALA A 52 14.35 0.83 17.55
CA ALA A 52 14.62 -0.56 17.15
C ALA A 52 15.88 -1.12 17.82
N SER A 53 16.92 -0.30 17.98
CA SER A 53 18.18 -0.71 18.64
C SER A 53 18.08 -0.89 20.17
N ARG A 54 17.00 -0.41 20.82
CA ARG A 54 16.80 -0.46 22.28
C ARG A 54 15.90 -1.58 22.78
N GLY A 55 15.11 -2.20 21.94
CA GLY A 55 13.89 -2.88 22.41
C GLY A 55 13.81 -4.39 22.34
N VAL A 56 14.66 -5.10 21.62
CA VAL A 56 14.71 -6.58 21.51
C VAL A 56 16.05 -6.92 20.85
N PRO A 57 16.60 -8.13 20.93
CA PRO A 57 17.73 -8.54 20.09
C PRO A 57 17.27 -8.64 18.62
N THR A 58 16.83 -7.54 18.05
CA THR A 58 16.81 -7.31 16.63
C THR A 58 18.28 -7.23 16.21
N ARG A 59 18.61 -7.77 15.08
CA ARG A 59 19.96 -7.75 14.53
C ARG A 59 20.51 -6.33 14.63
N ALA A 60 21.40 -6.10 15.61
CA ALA A 60 22.00 -4.80 15.92
C ALA A 60 22.87 -4.22 14.78
N ASP A 61 22.83 -4.81 13.58
CA ASP A 61 23.79 -4.61 12.52
C ASP A 61 23.17 -4.16 11.19
N THR A 62 21.87 -3.81 11.12
CA THR A 62 21.31 -3.24 9.89
C THR A 62 21.84 -1.83 9.69
N GLU A 63 22.61 -1.62 8.63
CA GLU A 63 23.13 -0.30 8.26
C GLU A 63 22.03 0.56 7.62
N VAL A 64 21.92 1.83 8.01
CA VAL A 64 20.88 2.73 7.50
C VAL A 64 21.50 4.00 6.93
N HIS A 65 21.17 4.29 5.66
CA HIS A 65 21.59 5.48 4.96
C HIS A 65 20.41 6.38 4.62
N LEU A 66 20.51 7.67 4.94
CA LEU A 66 19.49 8.67 4.64
C LEU A 66 19.89 9.52 3.44
N HIS A 67 18.97 9.70 2.50
CA HIS A 67 19.20 10.43 1.25
C HIS A 67 18.09 11.44 1.01
N SER A 68 18.45 12.61 0.47
CA SER A 68 17.49 13.62 0.02
C SER A 68 17.13 13.49 -1.46
N ALA A 69 17.82 12.60 -2.20
CA ALA A 69 17.60 12.37 -3.62
C ALA A 69 17.81 10.88 -3.97
N ILE A 70 17.03 10.37 -4.91
CA ILE A 70 17.08 8.99 -5.43
C ILE A 70 18.42 8.70 -6.12
N SER A 71 19.03 9.71 -6.74
CA SER A 71 20.34 9.59 -7.40
C SER A 71 21.49 9.18 -6.48
N ALA A 72 21.27 9.23 -5.17
CA ALA A 72 22.23 8.75 -4.16
C ALA A 72 22.05 7.26 -3.80
N PHE A 73 21.09 6.58 -4.40
CA PHE A 73 20.91 5.13 -4.22
C PHE A 73 22.04 4.36 -4.89
N PRO A 74 22.36 3.16 -4.41
CA PRO A 74 23.35 2.29 -5.06
C PRO A 74 22.85 1.82 -6.43
N GLU A 75 23.76 1.37 -7.27
CA GLU A 75 23.44 0.86 -8.63
C GLU A 75 22.47 -0.33 -8.61
N ARG A 76 22.41 -1.08 -7.51
CA ARG A 76 21.56 -2.25 -7.35
C ARG A 76 20.87 -2.33 -6.01
N LEU A 77 19.57 -2.68 -6.05
CA LEU A 77 18.76 -2.96 -4.87
C LEU A 77 17.97 -4.27 -5.06
N GLU A 78 17.97 -5.09 -4.03
CA GLU A 78 17.17 -6.33 -4.03
C GLU A 78 15.67 -6.03 -3.94
N LEU A 79 15.31 -4.99 -3.19
CA LEU A 79 13.93 -4.56 -2.98
C LEU A 79 13.88 -3.04 -2.85
N VAL A 80 12.85 -2.43 -3.44
CA VAL A 80 12.47 -1.05 -3.12
C VAL A 80 11.02 -1.00 -2.69
N VAL A 81 10.77 -0.41 -1.51
CA VAL A 81 9.43 -0.05 -1.03
C VAL A 81 9.15 1.40 -1.39
N VAL A 82 8.10 1.66 -2.17
CA VAL A 82 7.69 3.01 -2.56
C VAL A 82 6.43 3.41 -1.78
N ALA A 83 6.63 4.15 -0.69
CA ALA A 83 5.61 4.58 0.25
C ALA A 83 5.17 6.05 0.05
N THR A 84 5.47 6.63 -1.10
CA THR A 84 5.03 7.98 -1.49
C THR A 84 3.53 8.04 -1.74
N SER A 85 2.97 9.24 -1.86
CA SER A 85 1.58 9.44 -2.28
C SER A 85 1.36 9.03 -3.74
N ALA A 86 0.11 8.73 -4.08
CA ALA A 86 -0.29 8.17 -5.37
C ALA A 86 -0.09 9.13 -6.56
N ASP A 87 -0.15 10.44 -6.31
CA ASP A 87 0.04 11.51 -7.28
C ASP A 87 1.46 11.56 -7.83
N VAL A 88 2.47 11.42 -6.97
CA VAL A 88 3.89 11.50 -7.35
C VAL A 88 4.51 10.14 -7.66
N ARG A 89 3.90 9.04 -7.22
CA ARG A 89 4.50 7.70 -7.30
C ARG A 89 4.96 7.28 -8.69
N PRO A 90 4.19 7.48 -9.79
CA PRO A 90 4.69 7.11 -11.11
C PRO A 90 6.01 7.77 -11.48
N GLY A 91 6.16 9.07 -11.20
CA GLY A 91 7.43 9.80 -11.45
C GLY A 91 8.57 9.32 -10.57
N VAL A 92 8.28 9.01 -9.31
CA VAL A 92 9.29 8.45 -8.37
C VAL A 92 9.79 7.09 -8.85
N VAL A 93 8.89 6.19 -9.29
CA VAL A 93 9.30 4.86 -9.78
C VAL A 93 10.10 4.98 -11.08
N GLU A 94 9.74 5.88 -11.99
CA GLU A 94 10.54 6.19 -13.20
C GLU A 94 11.94 6.69 -12.84
N GLU A 95 12.06 7.59 -11.86
CA GLU A 95 13.35 8.10 -11.40
C GLU A 95 14.20 6.98 -10.79
N ILE A 96 13.62 6.11 -9.95
CA ILE A 96 14.32 4.95 -9.39
C ILE A 96 14.84 4.06 -10.50
N SER A 97 13.99 3.66 -11.46
CA SER A 97 14.36 2.74 -12.54
C SER A 97 15.39 3.30 -13.50
N ALA A 98 15.52 4.62 -13.59
CA ALA A 98 16.53 5.29 -14.41
C ALA A 98 17.93 5.28 -13.76
N HIS A 99 18.04 5.11 -12.44
CA HIS A 99 19.29 5.22 -11.70
C HIS A 99 19.74 3.91 -11.06
N THR A 100 18.79 2.98 -10.78
CA THR A 100 19.03 1.81 -9.94
C THR A 100 18.42 0.56 -10.58
N ASP A 101 19.20 -0.51 -10.69
CA ASP A 101 18.71 -1.84 -11.05
C ASP A 101 17.98 -2.45 -9.85
N VAL A 102 16.66 -2.48 -9.90
CA VAL A 102 15.81 -2.98 -8.81
C VAL A 102 15.21 -4.32 -9.18
N ARG A 103 15.46 -5.33 -8.38
CA ARG A 103 14.89 -6.66 -8.61
C ARG A 103 13.41 -6.75 -8.26
N ASN A 104 13.00 -6.13 -7.16
CA ASN A 104 11.66 -6.25 -6.62
C ASN A 104 11.13 -4.89 -6.17
N TYR A 105 9.88 -4.57 -6.51
CA TYR A 105 9.16 -3.39 -6.04
C TYR A 105 7.99 -3.77 -5.16
N VAL A 106 7.82 -3.08 -4.04
CA VAL A 106 6.58 -3.02 -3.27
C VAL A 106 6.03 -1.60 -3.34
N LEU A 107 4.92 -1.44 -4.04
CA LEU A 107 4.28 -0.16 -4.28
C LEU A 107 3.07 0.00 -3.39
N GLU A 108 2.96 1.13 -2.69
CA GLU A 108 1.79 1.40 -1.86
C GLU A 108 0.53 1.62 -2.70
N LYS A 109 -0.59 1.25 -2.11
CA LYS A 109 -1.93 1.53 -2.65
C LYS A 109 -2.31 3.00 -2.30
N VAL A 110 -3.16 3.67 -3.00
CA VAL A 110 -3.61 3.47 -4.37
C VAL A 110 -2.43 3.73 -5.29
N LEU A 111 -2.26 2.92 -6.34
CA LEU A 111 -1.06 2.98 -7.18
C LEU A 111 -0.83 4.36 -7.80
N THR A 112 -1.89 4.95 -8.32
CA THR A 112 -1.87 6.26 -9.00
C THR A 112 -3.26 6.88 -8.97
N GLN A 113 -3.34 8.21 -9.09
CA GLN A 113 -4.60 8.94 -9.18
C GLN A 113 -5.15 9.03 -10.63
N HIS A 114 -4.32 8.77 -11.63
CA HIS A 114 -4.68 8.91 -13.04
C HIS A 114 -4.44 7.61 -13.80
N GLN A 115 -5.33 7.30 -14.73
CA GLN A 115 -5.25 6.10 -15.56
C GLN A 115 -3.91 6.01 -16.32
N SER A 116 -3.39 7.13 -16.81
CA SER A 116 -2.08 7.19 -17.49
C SER A 116 -0.91 6.77 -16.60
N GLY A 117 -1.03 6.92 -15.29
CA GLY A 117 0.00 6.51 -14.33
C GLY A 117 0.23 5.00 -14.28
N PHE A 118 -0.81 4.19 -14.57
CA PHE A 118 -0.63 2.73 -14.62
C PHE A 118 0.33 2.31 -15.72
N GLY A 119 0.19 2.84 -16.94
CA GLY A 119 1.10 2.54 -18.05
C GLY A 119 2.54 2.93 -17.73
N ARG A 120 2.74 4.09 -17.09
CA ARG A 120 4.06 4.56 -16.65
C ARG A 120 4.69 3.61 -15.63
N LEU A 121 3.94 3.16 -14.64
CA LEU A 121 4.41 2.19 -13.64
C LEU A 121 4.77 0.85 -14.27
N VAL A 122 3.95 0.33 -15.19
CA VAL A 122 4.25 -0.92 -15.92
C VAL A 122 5.57 -0.81 -16.68
N VAL A 123 5.77 0.30 -17.39
CA VAL A 123 7.02 0.53 -18.15
C VAL A 123 8.22 0.67 -17.20
N ALA A 124 8.08 1.45 -16.13
CA ALA A 124 9.18 1.72 -15.20
C ALA A 124 9.59 0.48 -14.37
N THR A 125 8.69 -0.48 -14.18
CA THR A 125 8.99 -1.73 -13.46
C THR A 125 9.26 -2.90 -14.40
N MET A 126 9.38 -2.67 -15.71
CA MET A 126 9.62 -3.73 -16.69
C MET A 126 10.95 -4.43 -16.42
N GLY A 127 10.92 -5.75 -16.33
CA GLY A 127 12.10 -6.57 -15.99
C GLY A 127 12.29 -6.82 -14.49
N SER A 128 11.51 -6.16 -13.64
CA SER A 128 11.46 -6.36 -12.20
C SER A 128 10.18 -7.09 -11.79
N ASN A 129 10.16 -7.67 -10.60
CA ASN A 129 8.90 -8.07 -9.97
C ASN A 129 8.28 -6.86 -9.26
N ALA A 130 6.98 -6.67 -9.40
CA ALA A 130 6.29 -5.57 -8.73
C ALA A 130 5.00 -6.05 -8.05
N TRP A 131 4.80 -5.65 -6.81
CA TRP A 131 3.61 -5.95 -6.01
C TRP A 131 2.98 -4.67 -5.46
N VAL A 132 1.67 -4.66 -5.42
CA VAL A 132 0.91 -3.63 -4.72
C VAL A 132 0.74 -4.05 -3.27
N ASN A 133 1.07 -3.16 -2.33
CA ASN A 133 0.91 -3.45 -0.91
C ASN A 133 -0.56 -3.34 -0.49
N ILE A 134 -1.28 -4.46 -0.58
CA ILE A 134 -2.64 -4.62 -0.06
C ILE A 134 -2.60 -5.68 1.07
N PRO A 135 -2.21 -5.30 2.29
CA PRO A 135 -1.77 -6.24 3.32
C PRO A 135 -2.88 -7.07 3.97
N ARG A 136 -4.17 -6.80 3.69
CA ARG A 136 -5.29 -7.54 4.33
C ARG A 136 -5.22 -9.03 4.06
N ARG A 137 -4.82 -9.47 2.87
CA ARG A 137 -4.61 -10.90 2.53
C ARG A 137 -3.58 -11.57 3.44
N MET A 138 -2.64 -10.82 4.02
CA MET A 138 -1.58 -11.34 4.90
C MET A 138 -2.05 -11.51 6.35
N MET A 139 -3.14 -10.86 6.75
CA MET A 139 -3.65 -10.92 8.13
C MET A 139 -4.18 -12.31 8.47
N ARG A 140 -3.76 -12.85 9.61
CA ARG A 140 -4.08 -14.23 10.04
C ARG A 140 -5.58 -14.53 10.07
N TRP A 141 -6.40 -13.59 10.52
CA TRP A 141 -7.85 -13.79 10.62
C TRP A 141 -8.51 -13.79 9.23
N HIS A 142 -8.10 -12.94 8.27
CA HIS A 142 -8.57 -12.98 6.89
C HIS A 142 -8.22 -14.31 6.20
N ARG A 143 -7.01 -14.83 6.46
CA ARG A 143 -6.57 -16.14 5.94
C ARG A 143 -7.40 -17.29 6.50
N ARG A 144 -7.71 -17.23 7.81
CA ARG A 144 -8.59 -18.23 8.46
C ARG A 144 -10.02 -18.17 7.93
N LEU A 145 -10.55 -16.96 7.72
CA LEU A 145 -11.89 -16.79 7.15
C LEU A 145 -11.93 -17.35 5.72
N ARG A 146 -10.96 -16.99 4.88
CA ARG A 146 -10.87 -17.53 3.53
C ARG A 146 -10.90 -19.06 3.49
N SER A 147 -10.19 -19.75 4.36
CA SER A 147 -10.20 -21.22 4.39
C SER A 147 -11.56 -21.85 4.69
N ARG A 148 -12.50 -21.06 5.19
CA ARG A 148 -13.88 -21.51 5.51
C ARG A 148 -14.90 -21.15 4.43
N ILE A 149 -14.70 -20.04 3.74
CA ILE A 149 -15.71 -19.49 2.81
C ILE A 149 -15.35 -19.69 1.34
N HIS A 150 -14.05 -19.85 0.99
CA HIS A 150 -13.62 -20.00 -0.40
C HIS A 150 -14.25 -21.23 -1.06
N GLY A 151 -14.92 -21.00 -2.19
CA GLY A 151 -15.59 -22.05 -2.95
C GLY A 151 -16.96 -22.50 -2.41
N ASN A 152 -17.50 -21.84 -1.37
CA ASN A 152 -18.79 -22.19 -0.76
C ASN A 152 -19.99 -21.44 -1.35
N GLY A 153 -19.82 -20.80 -2.50
CA GLY A 153 -20.87 -20.03 -3.17
C GLY A 153 -20.57 -18.54 -3.25
N GLN A 154 -21.61 -17.78 -3.56
CA GLN A 154 -21.53 -16.32 -3.66
C GLN A 154 -21.37 -15.70 -2.27
N ILE A 155 -20.66 -14.58 -2.21
CA ILE A 155 -20.44 -13.82 -0.97
C ILE A 155 -21.05 -12.43 -1.16
N ALA A 156 -21.96 -12.03 -0.25
CA ALA A 156 -22.35 -10.65 -0.10
C ALA A 156 -21.54 -10.02 1.04
N MET A 157 -20.85 -8.93 0.75
CA MET A 157 -20.04 -8.19 1.72
C MET A 157 -20.50 -6.74 1.76
N GLU A 158 -20.76 -6.24 2.95
CA GLU A 158 -21.09 -4.84 3.18
C GLU A 158 -20.04 -4.20 4.10
N VAL A 159 -19.57 -3.03 3.71
CA VAL A 159 -18.64 -2.19 4.49
C VAL A 159 -19.26 -0.82 4.62
N VAL A 160 -19.76 -0.53 5.80
CA VAL A 160 -20.52 0.71 6.08
C VAL A 160 -19.88 1.43 7.25
N GLY A 161 -19.81 2.74 7.19
CA GLY A 161 -19.28 3.55 8.28
C GLY A 161 -19.28 5.04 7.99
N GLY A 162 -18.73 5.79 8.93
CA GLY A 162 -18.54 7.22 8.80
C GLY A 162 -17.38 7.59 7.87
N ASP A 163 -16.63 8.60 8.23
CA ASP A 163 -15.47 9.08 7.44
C ASP A 163 -14.27 8.12 7.53
N TRP A 164 -14.37 6.96 6.85
CA TRP A 164 -13.33 5.93 6.87
C TRP A 164 -12.35 6.01 5.69
N GLY A 165 -12.52 7.02 4.82
CA GLY A 165 -11.64 7.23 3.68
C GLY A 165 -11.91 6.24 2.55
N MET A 166 -13.15 6.17 2.05
CA MET A 166 -13.61 5.22 1.05
C MET A 166 -12.79 5.29 -0.25
N ALA A 167 -12.51 6.49 -0.76
CA ALA A 167 -11.71 6.69 -1.97
C ALA A 167 -10.29 6.10 -1.85
N CYS A 168 -9.71 6.14 -0.65
CA CYS A 168 -8.36 5.60 -0.40
C CYS A 168 -8.37 4.12 -0.01
N ASN A 169 -9.38 3.67 0.74
CA ASN A 169 -9.38 2.36 1.38
C ASN A 169 -10.31 1.33 0.73
N GLY A 170 -11.22 1.74 -0.15
CA GLY A 170 -12.15 0.83 -0.84
C GLY A 170 -11.45 -0.32 -1.58
N VAL A 171 -10.30 -0.01 -2.18
CA VAL A 171 -9.47 -1.02 -2.88
C VAL A 171 -9.08 -2.21 -1.99
N HIS A 172 -8.93 -2.00 -0.68
CA HIS A 172 -8.61 -3.09 0.24
C HIS A 172 -9.75 -4.11 0.37
N PHE A 173 -10.98 -3.67 0.24
CA PHE A 173 -12.15 -4.54 0.37
C PHE A 173 -12.49 -5.21 -0.96
N ILE A 174 -12.28 -4.52 -2.08
CA ILE A 174 -12.38 -5.10 -3.43
C ILE A 174 -11.38 -6.26 -3.56
N ASP A 175 -10.11 -6.00 -3.26
CA ASP A 175 -9.05 -7.01 -3.27
C ASP A 175 -9.34 -8.17 -2.32
N LEU A 176 -9.89 -7.88 -1.15
CA LEU A 176 -10.19 -8.89 -0.16
C LEU A 176 -11.31 -9.83 -0.60
N LEU A 177 -12.40 -9.29 -1.17
CA LEU A 177 -13.50 -10.10 -1.66
C LEU A 177 -13.10 -10.92 -2.90
N GLU A 178 -12.37 -10.32 -3.85
CA GLU A 178 -11.75 -11.04 -4.97
C GLU A 178 -10.97 -12.27 -4.47
N TRP A 179 -10.13 -12.06 -3.47
CA TRP A 179 -9.30 -13.14 -2.92
C TRP A 179 -10.10 -14.19 -2.14
N TRP A 180 -11.18 -13.80 -1.44
CA TRP A 180 -12.01 -14.73 -0.70
C TRP A 180 -12.88 -15.57 -1.61
N SER A 181 -13.56 -14.95 -2.58
CA SER A 181 -14.43 -15.65 -3.53
C SER A 181 -13.66 -16.41 -4.61
N GLY A 182 -12.52 -15.87 -5.04
CA GLY A 182 -11.81 -16.32 -6.23
C GLY A 182 -12.42 -15.76 -7.53
N GLU A 183 -13.29 -14.77 -7.44
CA GLU A 183 -14.02 -14.14 -8.54
C GLU A 183 -13.39 -12.79 -8.88
N ALA A 184 -13.27 -12.48 -10.19
CA ALA A 184 -12.79 -11.17 -10.63
C ALA A 184 -13.87 -10.08 -10.49
N PRO A 185 -13.54 -8.83 -10.11
CA PRO A 185 -14.48 -7.72 -10.20
C PRO A 185 -14.81 -7.42 -11.66
N GLU A 186 -16.12 -7.29 -11.98
CA GLU A 186 -16.61 -7.04 -13.34
C GLU A 186 -17.16 -5.64 -13.53
N THR A 187 -17.95 -5.16 -12.58
CA THR A 187 -18.58 -3.84 -12.66
C THR A 187 -18.44 -3.08 -11.37
N ILE A 188 -18.29 -1.76 -11.46
CA ILE A 188 -18.28 -0.83 -10.35
C ILE A 188 -19.38 0.20 -10.61
N ASP A 189 -20.44 0.16 -9.82
CA ASP A 189 -21.53 1.13 -9.87
C ASP A 189 -21.27 2.23 -8.83
N THR A 190 -21.21 3.46 -9.32
CA THR A 190 -20.95 4.68 -8.54
C THR A 190 -22.12 5.65 -8.58
N SER A 191 -23.28 5.23 -9.04
CA SER A 191 -24.47 6.08 -9.23
C SER A 191 -24.98 6.69 -7.92
N GLU A 192 -24.72 6.06 -6.80
CA GLU A 192 -25.12 6.50 -5.46
C GLU A 192 -24.01 7.26 -4.71
N LEU A 193 -22.95 7.69 -5.39
CA LEU A 193 -21.99 8.60 -4.82
C LEU A 193 -22.55 10.02 -4.75
N GLU A 194 -22.24 10.73 -3.65
CA GLU A 194 -22.52 12.16 -3.57
C GLU A 194 -21.74 12.92 -4.66
N PRO A 195 -22.36 13.87 -5.35
CA PRO A 195 -21.70 14.62 -6.43
C PRO A 195 -20.57 15.55 -5.92
N GLU A 196 -20.57 15.87 -4.63
CA GLU A 196 -19.61 16.79 -4.03
C GLU A 196 -18.45 16.04 -3.38
N TRP A 197 -17.25 16.34 -3.83
CA TRP A 197 -16.04 15.89 -3.20
C TRP A 197 -15.68 16.82 -2.04
N ARG A 198 -15.28 16.26 -0.92
CA ARG A 198 -14.94 17.00 0.29
C ARG A 198 -13.46 16.84 0.63
N ALA A 199 -12.92 17.80 1.39
CA ALA A 199 -11.53 17.69 1.85
C ALA A 199 -11.35 16.43 2.71
N ALA A 200 -10.34 15.63 2.39
CA ALA A 200 -9.97 14.45 3.17
C ALA A 200 -9.23 14.87 4.46
N LYS A 201 -9.04 13.91 5.39
CA LYS A 201 -8.22 14.11 6.60
C LYS A 201 -6.77 14.50 6.31
N ARG A 202 -6.29 14.17 5.12
CA ARG A 202 -4.96 14.53 4.64
C ARG A 202 -5.06 15.78 3.78
N ASP A 203 -4.29 16.81 4.12
CA ASP A 203 -4.25 18.06 3.37
C ASP A 203 -3.90 17.82 1.88
N GLY A 204 -4.60 18.52 0.99
CA GLY A 204 -4.43 18.42 -0.46
C GLY A 204 -5.11 17.21 -1.11
N PHE A 205 -5.83 16.38 -0.35
CA PHE A 205 -6.58 15.24 -0.86
C PHE A 205 -8.08 15.43 -0.67
N MET A 206 -8.87 14.78 -1.54
CA MET A 206 -10.31 14.80 -1.51
C MET A 206 -10.86 13.42 -1.13
N GLU A 207 -12.04 13.40 -0.56
CA GLU A 207 -12.78 12.20 -0.19
C GLU A 207 -14.17 12.24 -0.81
N VAL A 208 -14.75 11.06 -1.04
CA VAL A 208 -16.09 10.88 -1.56
C VAL A 208 -16.97 10.17 -0.54
N TYR A 209 -18.26 10.49 -0.55
CA TYR A 209 -19.27 9.87 0.30
C TYR A 209 -20.40 9.28 -0.57
N GLY A 210 -21.28 8.51 0.07
CA GLY A 210 -22.32 7.75 -0.61
C GLY A 210 -21.96 6.28 -0.71
N SER A 211 -22.42 5.61 -1.76
CA SER A 211 -22.24 4.17 -1.90
C SER A 211 -21.64 3.77 -3.24
N VAL A 212 -20.83 2.71 -3.21
CA VAL A 212 -20.26 2.04 -4.39
C VAL A 212 -20.61 0.57 -4.31
N VAL A 213 -21.11 0.01 -5.41
CA VAL A 213 -21.38 -1.41 -5.52
C VAL A 213 -20.43 -2.04 -6.53
N VAL A 214 -19.74 -3.09 -6.11
CA VAL A 214 -18.90 -3.90 -6.99
C VAL A 214 -19.53 -5.27 -7.18
N SER A 215 -19.74 -5.67 -8.42
CA SER A 215 -20.21 -7.02 -8.78
C SER A 215 -19.04 -7.85 -9.31
N PHE A 216 -19.03 -9.12 -8.97
CA PHE A 216 -17.97 -10.08 -9.31
C PHE A 216 -18.47 -11.17 -10.25
N SER A 217 -17.56 -11.79 -10.99
CA SER A 217 -17.85 -12.72 -12.11
C SER A 217 -18.65 -13.97 -11.72
N GLY A 218 -18.61 -14.39 -10.47
CA GLY A 218 -19.36 -15.54 -9.95
C GLY A 218 -20.65 -15.15 -9.22
N GLY A 219 -21.00 -13.85 -9.19
CA GLY A 219 -22.20 -13.33 -8.56
C GLY A 219 -21.99 -12.80 -7.13
N SER A 220 -20.77 -12.85 -6.60
CA SER A 220 -20.47 -12.16 -5.34
C SER A 220 -20.61 -10.64 -5.50
N ARG A 221 -20.92 -9.96 -4.39
CA ARG A 221 -21.21 -8.53 -4.38
C ARG A 221 -20.57 -7.83 -3.18
N LEU A 222 -20.03 -6.63 -3.41
CA LEU A 222 -19.51 -5.75 -2.39
C LEU A 222 -20.26 -4.42 -2.40
N LEU A 223 -20.80 -4.03 -1.25
CA LEU A 223 -21.28 -2.68 -0.99
C LEU A 223 -20.25 -1.95 -0.12
N LEU A 224 -19.77 -0.81 -0.60
CA LEU A 224 -18.99 0.14 0.17
C LEU A 224 -19.83 1.37 0.41
N SER A 225 -20.02 1.78 1.66
CA SER A 225 -20.78 2.99 2.00
C SER A 225 -20.03 3.82 3.04
N SER A 226 -19.95 5.12 2.79
CA SER A 226 -19.33 6.09 3.69
C SER A 226 -20.23 7.32 3.82
N SER A 227 -20.38 7.80 5.04
CA SER A 227 -21.09 9.04 5.37
C SER A 227 -20.15 10.01 6.11
N PRO A 228 -20.42 11.33 6.08
CA PRO A 228 -19.72 12.24 6.97
C PRO A 228 -20.03 11.91 8.43
N GLY A 229 -19.01 11.75 9.25
CA GLY A 229 -19.19 11.51 10.68
C GLY A 229 -18.21 10.51 11.28
N PRO A 230 -18.24 10.32 12.59
CA PRO A 230 -17.30 9.47 13.32
C PRO A 230 -17.76 8.02 13.49
N GLU A 231 -18.79 7.57 12.75
CA GLU A 231 -19.34 6.22 12.90
C GLU A 231 -18.27 5.15 12.65
N THR A 232 -18.28 4.14 13.48
CA THR A 232 -17.36 3.00 13.36
C THR A 232 -17.67 2.21 12.09
N ILE A 233 -16.64 1.75 11.38
CA ILE A 233 -16.80 0.81 10.28
C ILE A 233 -17.38 -0.50 10.79
N THR A 234 -18.44 -0.97 10.13
CA THR A 234 -18.94 -2.35 10.23
C THR A 234 -18.64 -3.11 8.94
N ILE A 235 -18.39 -4.40 9.08
CA ILE A 235 -18.16 -5.32 7.95
C ILE A 235 -19.07 -6.53 8.19
N ASP A 236 -20.08 -6.66 7.34
CA ASP A 236 -21.03 -7.75 7.38
C ASP A 236 -20.80 -8.70 6.19
N LEU A 237 -21.01 -10.00 6.39
CA LEU A 237 -20.80 -11.06 5.41
C LEU A 237 -21.99 -12.04 5.44
N ASP A 238 -22.57 -12.29 4.26
CA ASP A 238 -23.61 -13.29 4.01
C ASP A 238 -23.18 -14.31 2.95
#